data_fb683409c8c2ffd1e1882c0a6dcc9523
#
_entry.id   fb683409c8c2ffd1e1882c0a6dcc9523
#
_cell.length_a   1.000
_cell.length_b   1.000
_cell.length_c   1.000
_cell.angle_alpha   90.00
_cell.angle_beta   90.00
_cell.angle_gamma   90.00
#
_symmetry.space_group_name_H-M   'P 1'
#
loop_
_entity.id
_entity.type
_entity.pdbx_description
1 polymer ?
#
loop_
_entity_poly.entity_id
_entity_poly.type
_entity_poly.pdbx_seq_one_letter_code
_entity_poly.pdbx_strand_id
1 'polypeptide(L)'
;MSVLNITTCPYCNRQYITHYNDEKGNERSTADLDHFYQKSIYPLFALSLFNFIPSCQICNSRMKGTKQQNTLYPYEEGFGDRVKFCLKPKDHNEKNLLKSWLGDSEAINNLQIDFEFCENLDKEFKKRAEGSIKLFRLKQVYDIHKAKALDILLKQRIYLEGSYKEYMSTLMKELSLSCTDEDIIDILVGYHWKDGSYDEPLSKLARDIFYK
;
A
#
# COMPACT_ATOMS: atom_id res chain seq x y z
N MET A 1 5.17 15.49 15.27
CA MET A 1 4.91 14.56 14.16
C MET A 1 5.60 13.22 14.35
N SER A 2 6.80 13.21 14.90
CA SER A 2 7.48 11.98 15.33
C SER A 2 6.63 11.08 16.27
N VAL A 3 5.73 11.68 17.04
CA VAL A 3 4.81 10.94 17.94
C VAL A 3 3.80 10.04 17.22
N LEU A 4 3.46 10.34 15.96
CA LEU A 4 2.48 9.54 15.19
C LEU A 4 3.11 8.35 14.48
N ASN A 5 4.43 8.26 14.44
CA ASN A 5 5.22 7.20 13.78
C ASN A 5 4.74 6.84 12.35
N ILE A 6 4.24 7.85 11.60
CA ILE A 6 3.78 7.63 10.22
C ILE A 6 4.98 7.76 9.29
N THR A 7 5.41 6.66 8.71
CA THR A 7 6.58 6.58 7.82
C THR A 7 6.22 6.57 6.34
N THR A 8 4.95 6.33 6.03
CA THR A 8 4.44 6.22 4.65
C THR A 8 3.18 7.05 4.48
N CYS A 9 3.02 7.66 3.32
CA CYS A 9 1.83 8.47 3.00
C CYS A 9 0.54 7.64 3.13
N PRO A 10 -0.38 7.99 4.06
CA PRO A 10 -1.58 7.21 4.34
C PRO A 10 -2.61 7.24 3.20
N TYR A 11 -2.50 8.21 2.27
CA TYR A 11 -3.38 8.28 1.12
C TYR A 11 -3.00 7.30 0.01
N CYS A 12 -1.70 7.07 -0.21
CA CYS A 12 -1.28 6.27 -1.35
C CYS A 12 -0.41 5.06 -1.03
N ASN A 13 0.15 4.95 0.19
CA ASN A 13 1.12 3.91 0.57
C ASN A 13 2.24 3.69 -0.46
N ARG A 14 2.68 4.77 -1.16
CA ARG A 14 3.71 4.70 -2.23
C ARG A 14 4.95 5.52 -1.94
N GLN A 15 4.86 6.48 -1.04
CA GLN A 15 5.92 7.44 -0.76
C GLN A 15 6.28 7.42 0.71
N TYR A 16 7.57 7.34 1.00
CA TYR A 16 8.03 7.56 2.37
C TYR A 16 7.74 8.98 2.83
N ILE A 17 7.44 9.09 4.10
CA ILE A 17 7.42 10.33 4.86
C ILE A 17 8.51 10.21 5.91
N THR A 18 9.60 10.97 5.73
CA THR A 18 10.78 10.88 6.57
C THR A 18 10.79 12.01 7.58
N HIS A 19 11.01 11.67 8.84
CA HIS A 19 11.31 12.61 9.91
C HIS A 19 12.80 12.55 10.22
N TYR A 20 13.45 13.69 10.30
CA TYR A 20 14.90 13.76 10.52
C TYR A 20 15.25 15.05 11.28
N ASN A 21 16.42 15.07 11.89
CA ASN A 21 16.98 16.29 12.47
C ASN A 21 17.94 16.93 11.45
N ASP A 22 17.82 18.25 11.29
CA ASP A 22 18.78 19.02 10.48
C ASP A 22 20.13 19.14 11.23
N GLU A 23 21.12 19.73 10.56
CA GLU A 23 22.47 19.92 11.12
C GLU A 23 22.50 20.75 12.42
N LYS A 24 21.45 21.48 12.71
CA LYS A 24 21.27 22.29 13.92
C LYS A 24 20.45 21.57 15.00
N GLY A 25 20.06 20.31 14.78
CA GLY A 25 19.24 19.52 15.69
C GLY A 25 17.75 19.82 15.65
N ASN A 26 17.26 20.62 14.68
CA ASN A 26 15.83 20.89 14.58
C ASN A 26 15.11 19.73 13.87
N GLU A 27 13.95 19.33 14.39
CA GLU A 27 13.09 18.35 13.73
C GLU A 27 12.57 18.86 12.38
N ARG A 28 12.69 18.03 11.36
CA ARG A 28 12.23 18.26 10.00
C ARG A 28 11.41 17.07 9.52
N SER A 29 10.57 17.32 8.51
CA SER A 29 9.79 16.26 7.85
C SER A 29 9.70 16.52 6.36
N THR A 30 9.65 15.43 5.57
CA THR A 30 9.31 15.48 4.15
C THR A 30 7.80 15.44 3.91
N ALA A 31 6.99 15.29 4.96
CA ALA A 31 5.54 15.32 4.87
C ALA A 31 5.03 16.74 4.67
N ASP A 32 4.07 16.89 3.77
CA ASP A 32 3.13 18.02 3.79
C ASP A 32 2.05 17.74 4.83
N LEU A 33 1.51 18.79 5.43
CA LEU A 33 0.33 18.75 6.28
C LEU A 33 -0.91 19.09 5.45
N ASP A 34 -1.62 18.05 5.04
CA ASP A 34 -2.88 18.23 4.32
C ASP A 34 -4.02 18.57 5.28
N HIS A 35 -4.81 19.58 4.95
CA HIS A 35 -6.09 19.83 5.61
C HIS A 35 -7.14 18.88 5.05
N PHE A 36 -7.51 17.82 5.79
CA PHE A 36 -8.52 16.87 5.35
C PHE A 36 -9.84 17.58 5.02
N TYR A 37 -10.36 18.36 5.95
CA TYR A 37 -11.43 19.34 5.73
C TYR A 37 -10.82 20.67 5.30
N GLN A 38 -11.14 21.11 4.10
CA GLN A 38 -10.56 22.34 3.52
C GLN A 38 -10.83 23.56 4.41
N LYS A 39 -9.78 24.30 4.74
CA LYS A 39 -9.87 25.50 5.59
C LYS A 39 -10.77 26.60 5.04
N SER A 40 -10.94 26.67 3.71
CA SER A 40 -11.82 27.65 3.07
C SER A 40 -13.31 27.34 3.26
N ILE A 41 -13.66 26.09 3.50
CA ILE A 41 -15.04 25.62 3.70
C ILE A 41 -15.30 25.39 5.18
N TYR A 42 -14.31 24.90 5.91
CA TYR A 42 -14.38 24.55 7.34
C TYR A 42 -13.34 25.32 8.16
N PRO A 43 -13.44 26.65 8.27
CA PRO A 43 -12.42 27.48 8.92
C PRO A 43 -12.22 27.11 10.40
N LEU A 44 -13.24 26.62 11.08
CA LEU A 44 -13.16 26.18 12.48
C LEU A 44 -12.22 24.98 12.67
N PHE A 45 -12.03 24.16 11.65
CA PHE A 45 -11.12 23.01 11.70
C PHE A 45 -9.71 23.34 11.22
N ALA A 46 -9.46 24.58 10.76
CA ALA A 46 -8.17 24.95 10.16
C ALA A 46 -6.96 24.74 11.07
N LEU A 47 -7.14 24.85 12.39
CA LEU A 47 -6.09 24.64 13.39
C LEU A 47 -6.26 23.36 14.22
N SER A 48 -7.21 22.51 13.88
CA SER A 48 -7.40 21.22 14.55
C SER A 48 -6.29 20.26 14.17
N LEU A 49 -5.62 19.65 15.15
CA LEU A 49 -4.59 18.64 14.92
C LEU A 49 -5.15 17.45 14.12
N PHE A 50 -6.36 17.04 14.40
CA PHE A 50 -7.04 15.95 13.70
C PHE A 50 -7.39 16.29 12.25
N ASN A 51 -7.33 17.56 11.85
CA ASN A 51 -7.53 17.95 10.46
C ASN A 51 -6.24 17.92 9.63
N PHE A 52 -5.07 17.75 10.25
CA PHE A 52 -3.79 17.69 9.57
C PHE A 52 -3.40 16.24 9.30
N ILE A 53 -3.41 15.84 8.03
CA ILE A 53 -2.94 14.52 7.61
C ILE A 53 -1.52 14.65 7.06
N PRO A 54 -0.52 14.03 7.71
CA PRO A 54 0.82 13.94 7.15
C PRO A 54 0.76 13.16 5.83
N SER A 55 1.11 13.78 4.73
CA SER A 55 0.98 13.16 3.41
C SER A 55 2.12 13.57 2.47
N CYS A 56 2.32 12.80 1.40
CA CYS A 56 3.30 13.20 0.40
C CYS A 56 2.77 14.39 -0.43
N GLN A 57 3.69 15.22 -0.92
CA GLN A 57 3.37 16.39 -1.74
C GLN A 57 2.52 16.03 -2.97
N ILE A 58 2.73 14.85 -3.55
CA ILE A 58 1.96 14.40 -4.71
C ILE A 58 0.49 14.26 -4.35
N CYS A 59 0.17 13.57 -3.24
CA CYS A 59 -1.21 13.40 -2.80
C CYS A 59 -1.83 14.71 -2.36
N ASN A 60 -1.13 15.49 -1.55
CA ASN A 60 -1.61 16.76 -1.04
C ASN A 60 -1.84 17.78 -2.17
N SER A 61 -0.77 18.13 -2.89
CA SER A 61 -0.80 19.28 -3.81
C SER A 61 -1.25 18.92 -5.21
N ARG A 62 -0.84 17.75 -5.76
CA ARG A 62 -1.10 17.39 -7.16
C ARG A 62 -2.42 16.65 -7.35
N MET A 63 -2.79 15.78 -6.41
CA MET A 63 -3.99 14.95 -6.54
C MET A 63 -5.19 15.60 -5.87
N LYS A 64 -5.11 15.86 -4.55
CA LYS A 64 -6.18 16.48 -3.78
C LYS A 64 -6.30 17.97 -4.08
N GLY A 65 -5.27 18.77 -3.81
CA GLY A 65 -5.32 20.22 -3.96
C GLY A 65 -6.54 20.81 -3.25
N THR A 66 -7.36 21.56 -4.00
CA THR A 66 -8.62 22.14 -3.50
C THR A 66 -9.86 21.28 -3.80
N LYS A 67 -9.69 20.04 -4.22
CA LYS A 67 -10.83 19.16 -4.52
C LYS A 67 -11.45 18.64 -3.23
N GLN A 68 -12.74 18.76 -3.12
CA GLN A 68 -13.51 18.15 -2.06
C GLN A 68 -14.15 16.86 -2.58
N GLN A 69 -13.78 15.73 -2.00
CA GLN A 69 -14.40 14.44 -2.30
C GLN A 69 -14.66 13.69 -1.00
N ASN A 70 -15.69 12.86 -1.02
CA ASN A 70 -15.95 11.95 0.07
C ASN A 70 -14.92 10.82 0.02
N THR A 71 -13.94 10.85 0.93
CA THR A 71 -12.82 9.90 1.00
C THR A 71 -12.71 9.30 2.40
N LEU A 72 -11.96 8.20 2.52
CA LEU A 72 -11.63 7.64 3.82
C LEU A 72 -10.80 8.65 4.63
N TYR A 73 -11.10 8.76 5.91
CA TYR A 73 -10.36 9.60 6.83
C TYR A 73 -9.23 8.79 7.48
N PRO A 74 -7.95 9.10 7.19
CA PRO A 74 -6.83 8.21 7.51
C PRO A 74 -6.61 7.92 9.00
N TYR A 75 -7.10 8.74 9.91
CA TYR A 75 -7.00 8.49 11.35
C TYR A 75 -8.02 7.50 11.88
N GLU A 76 -9.10 7.24 11.15
CA GLU A 76 -10.18 6.36 11.58
C GLU A 76 -10.36 5.15 10.64
N GLU A 77 -10.09 5.35 9.36
CA GLU A 77 -10.41 4.39 8.33
C GLU A 77 -9.26 4.19 7.33
N GLY A 78 -9.06 2.95 6.94
CA GLY A 78 -8.20 2.56 5.84
C GLY A 78 -8.85 1.48 4.98
N PHE A 79 -8.21 1.10 3.91
CA PHE A 79 -8.68 -0.02 3.09
C PHE A 79 -8.73 -1.33 3.89
N GLY A 80 -7.71 -1.59 4.75
CA GLY A 80 -7.61 -2.82 5.53
C GLY A 80 -7.81 -4.05 4.64
N ASP A 81 -8.51 -5.05 5.15
CA ASP A 81 -8.88 -6.25 4.37
C ASP A 81 -10.18 -6.06 3.57
N ARG A 82 -10.84 -4.91 3.72
CA ARG A 82 -12.12 -4.60 3.06
C ARG A 82 -11.96 -4.21 1.59
N VAL A 83 -10.81 -3.64 1.22
CA VAL A 83 -10.46 -3.27 -0.16
C VAL A 83 -9.04 -3.73 -0.42
N LYS A 84 -8.89 -4.68 -1.34
CA LYS A 84 -7.61 -5.31 -1.67
C LYS A 84 -7.13 -4.94 -3.05
N PHE A 85 -5.84 -4.74 -3.17
CA PHE A 85 -5.19 -4.67 -4.49
C PHE A 85 -5.24 -6.04 -5.16
N CYS A 86 -5.42 -6.04 -6.47
CA CYS A 86 -5.33 -7.25 -7.28
C CYS A 86 -4.63 -6.97 -8.60
N LEU A 87 -3.92 -7.97 -9.11
CA LEU A 87 -3.32 -7.96 -10.44
C LEU A 87 -4.23 -8.74 -11.39
N LYS A 88 -4.66 -8.12 -12.49
CA LYS A 88 -5.59 -8.72 -13.46
C LYS A 88 -5.12 -8.47 -14.89
N PRO A 89 -5.34 -9.42 -15.82
CA PRO A 89 -5.25 -9.13 -17.24
C PRO A 89 -6.36 -8.15 -17.69
N LYS A 90 -6.01 -7.21 -18.55
CA LYS A 90 -6.98 -6.23 -19.11
C LYS A 90 -8.02 -6.88 -20.01
N ASP A 91 -7.63 -7.97 -20.69
CA ASP A 91 -8.45 -8.74 -21.60
C ASP A 91 -9.11 -9.96 -20.96
N HIS A 92 -9.06 -10.09 -19.64
CA HIS A 92 -9.54 -11.23 -18.85
C HIS A 92 -8.91 -12.59 -19.25
N ASN A 93 -7.79 -12.60 -19.98
CA ASN A 93 -7.10 -13.79 -20.38
C ASN A 93 -5.99 -14.15 -19.37
N GLU A 94 -6.26 -15.11 -18.52
CA GLU A 94 -5.31 -15.55 -17.47
C GLU A 94 -3.99 -16.11 -18.03
N LYS A 95 -3.96 -16.55 -19.31
CA LYS A 95 -2.71 -16.97 -19.95
C LYS A 95 -1.68 -15.86 -20.02
N ASN A 96 -2.10 -14.58 -19.96
CA ASN A 96 -1.19 -13.46 -19.91
C ASN A 96 -0.41 -13.36 -18.59
N LEU A 97 -0.94 -13.86 -17.47
CA LEU A 97 -0.16 -13.99 -16.24
C LEU A 97 1.01 -14.97 -16.44
N LEU A 98 0.73 -16.14 -17.01
CA LEU A 98 1.77 -17.16 -17.26
C LEU A 98 2.84 -16.65 -18.24
N LYS A 99 2.43 -16.02 -19.36
CA LYS A 99 3.36 -15.42 -20.32
C LYS A 99 4.21 -14.34 -19.69
N SER A 100 3.61 -13.51 -18.82
CA SER A 100 4.33 -12.46 -18.11
C SER A 100 5.41 -13.00 -17.19
N TRP A 101 5.18 -14.15 -16.53
CA TRP A 101 6.20 -14.83 -15.73
C TRP A 101 7.37 -15.35 -16.58
N LEU A 102 7.11 -15.69 -17.85
CA LEU A 102 8.16 -16.08 -18.80
C LEU A 102 8.91 -14.87 -19.41
N GLY A 103 8.62 -13.65 -18.94
CA GLY A 103 9.30 -12.45 -19.40
C GLY A 103 8.71 -11.80 -20.66
N ASP A 104 7.52 -12.22 -21.08
CA ASP A 104 6.82 -11.61 -22.22
C ASP A 104 6.38 -10.19 -21.86
N SER A 105 7.05 -9.19 -22.45
CA SER A 105 6.82 -7.77 -22.19
C SER A 105 5.42 -7.30 -22.65
N GLU A 106 4.87 -7.87 -23.73
CA GLU A 106 3.52 -7.54 -24.19
C GLU A 106 2.48 -8.06 -23.20
N ALA A 107 2.68 -9.26 -22.68
CA ALA A 107 1.82 -9.82 -21.66
C ALA A 107 1.85 -9.00 -20.37
N ILE A 108 3.04 -8.52 -19.93
CA ILE A 108 3.17 -7.62 -18.76
C ILE A 108 2.42 -6.29 -19.02
N ASN A 109 2.51 -5.74 -20.21
CA ASN A 109 1.79 -4.52 -20.58
C ASN A 109 0.27 -4.70 -20.59
N ASN A 110 -0.20 -5.93 -20.81
CA ASN A 110 -1.62 -6.28 -20.74
C ASN A 110 -2.14 -6.50 -19.29
N LEU A 111 -1.27 -6.52 -18.28
CA LEU A 111 -1.69 -6.56 -16.90
C LEU A 111 -2.07 -5.15 -16.39
N GLN A 112 -2.92 -5.11 -15.39
CA GLN A 112 -3.29 -3.92 -14.64
C GLN A 112 -3.45 -4.21 -13.16
N ILE A 113 -3.18 -3.21 -12.33
CA ILE A 113 -3.53 -3.25 -10.91
C ILE A 113 -4.93 -2.67 -10.74
N ASP A 114 -5.78 -3.39 -10.05
CA ASP A 114 -7.15 -3.02 -9.75
C ASP A 114 -7.44 -3.22 -8.26
N PHE A 115 -8.68 -2.94 -7.84
CA PHE A 115 -9.16 -3.09 -6.47
C PHE A 115 -10.33 -4.06 -6.42
N GLU A 116 -10.29 -4.96 -5.47
CA GLU A 116 -11.38 -5.86 -5.12
C GLU A 116 -11.98 -5.43 -3.77
N PHE A 117 -13.29 -5.37 -3.73
CA PHE A 117 -14.05 -5.02 -2.54
C PHE A 117 -14.62 -6.31 -1.95
N CYS A 118 -14.52 -6.47 -0.61
CA CYS A 118 -15.17 -7.58 0.07
C CYS A 118 -16.69 -7.54 -0.14
N GLU A 119 -17.31 -8.71 -0.07
CA GLU A 119 -18.76 -8.83 -0.05
C GLU A 119 -19.33 -8.19 1.23
N ASN A 120 -20.56 -7.68 1.15
CA ASN A 120 -21.31 -7.10 2.29
C ASN A 120 -20.67 -5.86 2.95
N LEU A 121 -19.94 -5.03 2.18
CA LEU A 121 -19.47 -3.76 2.69
C LEU A 121 -20.59 -2.76 2.92
N ASP A 122 -20.44 -1.96 3.97
CA ASP A 122 -21.25 -0.77 4.16
C ASP A 122 -21.16 0.16 2.95
N LYS A 123 -22.33 0.65 2.49
CA LYS A 123 -22.43 1.46 1.28
C LYS A 123 -21.66 2.79 1.40
N GLU A 124 -21.69 3.41 2.57
CA GLU A 124 -20.99 4.69 2.80
C GLU A 124 -19.48 4.47 2.85
N PHE A 125 -19.00 3.39 3.48
CA PHE A 125 -17.59 3.02 3.42
C PHE A 125 -17.13 2.78 1.97
N LYS A 126 -17.90 1.99 1.20
CA LYS A 126 -17.57 1.71 -0.21
C LYS A 126 -17.46 3.00 -1.02
N LYS A 127 -18.40 3.92 -0.85
CA LYS A 127 -18.40 5.23 -1.53
C LYS A 127 -17.17 6.06 -1.16
N ARG A 128 -16.77 6.09 0.13
CA ARG A 128 -15.55 6.79 0.57
C ARG A 128 -14.28 6.12 0.02
N ALA A 129 -14.22 4.79 0.01
CA ALA A 129 -13.10 4.05 -0.55
C ALA A 129 -12.94 4.28 -2.06
N GLU A 130 -14.03 4.24 -2.82
CA GLU A 130 -14.06 4.60 -4.24
C GLU A 130 -13.64 6.06 -4.47
N GLY A 131 -14.08 6.96 -3.59
CA GLY A 131 -13.67 8.36 -3.58
C GLY A 131 -12.17 8.52 -3.41
N SER A 132 -11.56 7.78 -2.47
CA SER A 132 -10.10 7.76 -2.26
C SER A 132 -9.36 7.22 -3.48
N ILE A 133 -9.80 6.10 -4.05
CA ILE A 133 -9.21 5.50 -5.25
C ILE A 133 -9.24 6.50 -6.41
N LYS A 134 -10.37 7.19 -6.60
CA LYS A 134 -10.55 8.17 -7.68
C LYS A 134 -9.75 9.44 -7.46
N LEU A 135 -9.81 10.04 -6.26
CA LEU A 135 -9.14 11.29 -5.94
C LEU A 135 -7.63 11.18 -6.10
N PHE A 136 -7.05 10.12 -5.54
CA PHE A 136 -5.61 9.87 -5.58
C PHE A 136 -5.18 9.06 -6.80
N ARG A 137 -6.08 8.82 -7.75
CA ARG A 137 -5.84 8.10 -9.02
C ARG A 137 -5.08 6.78 -8.79
N LEU A 138 -5.45 6.03 -7.74
CA LEU A 138 -4.64 4.91 -7.28
C LEU A 138 -4.46 3.84 -8.36
N LYS A 139 -5.48 3.53 -9.18
CA LYS A 139 -5.34 2.58 -10.29
C LYS A 139 -4.22 3.00 -11.26
N GLN A 140 -4.20 4.27 -11.65
CA GLN A 140 -3.23 4.80 -12.62
C GLN A 140 -1.82 4.88 -12.04
N VAL A 141 -1.69 5.39 -10.80
CA VAL A 141 -0.36 5.56 -10.20
C VAL A 141 0.25 4.25 -9.71
N TYR A 142 -0.56 3.21 -9.52
CA TYR A 142 -0.08 1.87 -9.18
C TYR A 142 0.26 1.02 -10.41
N ASP A 143 -0.16 1.38 -11.62
CA ASP A 143 0.09 0.59 -12.84
C ASP A 143 1.59 0.38 -13.12
N ILE A 144 2.44 1.32 -12.74
CA ILE A 144 3.90 1.18 -12.82
C ILE A 144 4.45 0.03 -11.95
N HIS A 145 3.70 -0.40 -10.93
CA HIS A 145 4.13 -1.42 -9.98
C HIS A 145 3.65 -2.84 -10.34
N LYS A 146 3.06 -3.05 -11.52
CA LYS A 146 2.56 -4.36 -11.95
C LYS A 146 3.63 -5.44 -12.05
N ALA A 147 4.85 -5.08 -12.44
CA ALA A 147 5.98 -6.01 -12.41
C ALA A 147 6.33 -6.47 -10.99
N LYS A 148 6.27 -5.57 -10.00
CA LYS A 148 6.46 -5.90 -8.59
C LYS A 148 5.32 -6.80 -8.07
N ALA A 149 4.08 -6.49 -8.43
CA ALA A 149 2.93 -7.32 -8.07
C ALA A 149 3.04 -8.74 -8.67
N LEU A 150 3.51 -8.85 -9.91
CA LEU A 150 3.77 -10.13 -10.57
C LEU A 150 4.88 -10.93 -9.86
N ASP A 151 5.98 -10.30 -9.46
CA ASP A 151 7.06 -10.90 -8.67
C ASP A 151 6.53 -11.47 -7.34
N ILE A 152 5.69 -10.71 -6.64
CA ILE A 152 5.09 -11.15 -5.37
C ILE A 152 4.14 -12.34 -5.59
N LEU A 153 3.35 -12.33 -6.65
CA LEU A 153 2.48 -13.45 -7.00
C LEU A 153 3.29 -14.73 -7.32
N LEU A 154 4.44 -14.60 -7.98
CA LEU A 154 5.36 -15.72 -8.21
C LEU A 154 5.93 -16.24 -6.89
N LYS A 155 6.35 -15.36 -6.00
CA LYS A 155 6.84 -15.72 -4.66
C LYS A 155 5.78 -16.43 -3.83
N GLN A 156 4.53 -16.01 -3.91
CA GLN A 156 3.41 -16.73 -3.30
C GLN A 156 3.33 -18.18 -3.80
N ARG A 157 3.44 -18.38 -5.12
CA ARG A 157 3.41 -19.72 -5.72
C ARG A 157 4.56 -20.59 -5.22
N ILE A 158 5.78 -20.06 -5.20
CA ILE A 158 6.97 -20.75 -4.67
C ILE A 158 6.77 -21.14 -3.20
N TYR A 159 6.18 -20.24 -2.39
CA TYR A 159 5.88 -20.53 -0.99
C TYR A 159 4.84 -21.64 -0.84
N LEU A 160 3.76 -21.61 -1.62
CA LEU A 160 2.67 -22.59 -1.57
C LEU A 160 3.08 -23.99 -2.02
N GLU A 161 4.10 -24.13 -2.89
CA GLU A 161 4.68 -25.42 -3.26
C GLU A 161 5.41 -26.13 -2.12
N GLY A 162 5.76 -25.38 -1.05
CA GLY A 162 6.35 -25.91 0.17
C GLY A 162 7.87 -26.07 0.16
N SER A 163 8.51 -26.31 -0.98
CA SER A 163 9.96 -26.55 -1.08
C SER A 163 10.81 -25.43 -0.48
N TYR A 164 10.42 -24.19 -0.71
CA TYR A 164 11.11 -23.03 -0.14
C TYR A 164 10.96 -22.97 1.39
N LYS A 165 9.77 -23.24 1.89
CA LYS A 165 9.48 -23.30 3.32
C LYS A 165 10.31 -24.36 4.03
N GLU A 166 10.40 -25.57 3.47
CA GLU A 166 11.19 -26.68 3.99
C GLU A 166 12.67 -26.32 4.01
N TYR A 167 13.20 -25.76 2.93
CA TYR A 167 14.57 -25.29 2.83
C TYR A 167 14.88 -24.25 3.89
N MET A 168 14.07 -23.21 4.02
CA MET A 168 14.28 -22.14 5.02
C MET A 168 14.17 -22.65 6.44
N SER A 169 13.22 -23.53 6.73
CA SER A 169 13.09 -24.15 8.07
C SER A 169 14.30 -24.99 8.44
N THR A 170 14.89 -25.69 7.49
CA THR A 170 16.12 -26.48 7.70
C THR A 170 17.32 -25.56 7.96
N LEU A 171 17.50 -24.54 7.11
CA LEU A 171 18.58 -23.56 7.27
C LEU A 171 18.53 -22.86 8.64
N MET A 172 17.33 -22.41 9.05
CA MET A 172 17.17 -21.74 10.35
C MET A 172 17.48 -22.68 11.52
N LYS A 173 17.11 -23.96 11.43
CA LYS A 173 17.50 -24.96 12.45
C LYS A 173 19.01 -25.16 12.52
N GLU A 174 19.70 -25.24 11.38
CA GLU A 174 21.17 -25.36 11.35
C GLU A 174 21.85 -24.15 11.99
N LEU A 175 21.27 -22.95 11.81
CA LEU A 175 21.75 -21.70 12.43
C LEU A 175 21.28 -21.51 13.89
N SER A 176 20.55 -22.47 14.46
CA SER A 176 19.96 -22.39 15.82
C SER A 176 19.03 -21.16 15.98
N LEU A 177 18.36 -20.74 14.92
CA LEU A 177 17.41 -19.64 14.92
C LEU A 177 15.97 -20.18 14.94
N SER A 178 15.12 -19.60 15.80
CA SER A 178 13.68 -19.82 15.74
C SER A 178 13.09 -19.02 14.58
N CYS A 179 12.24 -19.65 13.77
CA CYS A 179 11.63 -19.02 12.61
C CYS A 179 10.17 -19.47 12.52
N THR A 180 9.26 -18.53 12.38
CA THR A 180 7.85 -18.78 12.11
C THR A 180 7.57 -18.79 10.60
N ASP A 181 6.40 -19.24 10.20
CA ASP A 181 5.95 -19.16 8.79
C ASP A 181 5.90 -17.71 8.32
N GLU A 182 5.50 -16.78 9.20
CA GLU A 182 5.47 -15.35 8.89
C GLU A 182 6.87 -14.80 8.65
N ASP A 183 7.88 -15.22 9.45
CA ASP A 183 9.27 -14.82 9.22
C ASP A 183 9.79 -15.29 7.84
N ILE A 184 9.41 -16.50 7.41
CA ILE A 184 9.79 -17.04 6.11
C ILE A 184 9.14 -16.23 4.98
N ILE A 185 7.88 -15.86 5.14
CA ILE A 185 7.16 -15.02 4.16
C ILE A 185 7.79 -13.63 4.10
N ASP A 186 8.07 -13.01 5.24
CA ASP A 186 8.70 -11.69 5.32
C ASP A 186 10.06 -11.68 4.59
N ILE A 187 10.88 -12.72 4.80
CA ILE A 187 12.16 -12.88 4.09
C ILE A 187 11.94 -13.03 2.58
N LEU A 188 10.97 -13.87 2.17
CA LEU A 188 10.71 -14.13 0.76
C LEU A 188 10.20 -12.90 0.02
N VAL A 189 9.28 -12.17 0.63
CA VAL A 189 8.61 -11.03 -0.01
C VAL A 189 9.38 -9.73 0.19
N GLY A 190 10.12 -9.61 1.29
CA GLY A 190 10.90 -8.44 1.66
C GLY A 190 10.07 -7.33 2.29
N TYR A 191 9.02 -7.70 3.02
CA TYR A 191 8.18 -6.79 3.81
C TYR A 191 7.88 -7.42 5.17
N HIS A 192 7.73 -6.59 6.21
CA HIS A 192 7.36 -7.01 7.55
C HIS A 192 5.93 -6.59 7.87
N TRP A 193 5.04 -7.56 8.13
CA TRP A 193 3.61 -7.29 8.38
C TRP A 193 3.12 -7.69 9.77
N LYS A 194 4.04 -8.04 10.69
CA LYS A 194 3.70 -8.61 12.02
C LYS A 194 2.71 -7.78 12.81
N ASP A 195 2.75 -6.46 12.68
CA ASP A 195 1.88 -5.55 13.43
C ASP A 195 0.67 -5.04 12.62
N GLY A 196 0.44 -5.61 11.44
CA GLY A 196 -0.62 -5.15 10.53
C GLY A 196 -0.40 -3.73 9.99
N SER A 197 0.79 -3.16 10.22
CA SER A 197 1.17 -1.83 9.74
C SER A 197 1.55 -1.86 8.27
N TYR A 198 1.37 -0.73 7.60
CA TYR A 198 1.80 -0.51 6.22
C TYR A 198 2.88 0.58 6.19
N ASP A 199 3.92 0.41 7.02
CA ASP A 199 4.94 1.42 7.29
C ASP A 199 5.93 1.59 6.13
N GLU A 200 5.96 0.62 5.21
CA GLU A 200 6.79 0.69 4.01
C GLU A 200 5.97 0.96 2.75
N PRO A 201 6.53 1.70 1.78
CA PRO A 201 5.88 1.89 0.49
C PRO A 201 5.55 0.58 -0.21
N LEU A 202 4.33 0.49 -0.73
CA LEU A 202 3.80 -0.69 -1.41
C LEU A 202 3.55 -1.91 -0.51
N SER A 203 3.75 -1.81 0.81
CA SER A 203 3.52 -2.93 1.73
C SER A 203 2.07 -3.44 1.69
N LYS A 204 1.10 -2.53 1.55
CA LYS A 204 -0.31 -2.89 1.33
C LYS A 204 -0.52 -3.68 0.03
N LEU A 205 0.07 -3.21 -1.08
CA LEU A 205 0.01 -3.94 -2.36
C LEU A 205 0.62 -5.33 -2.22
N ALA A 206 1.80 -5.41 -1.61
CA ALA A 206 2.52 -6.66 -1.44
C ALA A 206 1.72 -7.67 -0.62
N ARG A 207 1.16 -7.24 0.51
CA ARG A 207 0.32 -8.08 1.37
C ARG A 207 -0.92 -8.59 0.63
N ASP A 208 -1.64 -7.69 -0.03
CA ASP A 208 -2.89 -8.04 -0.71
C ASP A 208 -2.68 -9.04 -1.86
N ILE A 209 -1.58 -8.90 -2.61
CA ILE A 209 -1.23 -9.83 -3.68
C ILE A 209 -0.77 -11.17 -3.12
N PHE A 210 -0.01 -11.18 -2.02
CA PHE A 210 0.51 -12.42 -1.43
C PHE A 210 -0.58 -13.24 -0.73
N TYR A 211 -1.50 -12.61 -0.02
CA TYR A 211 -2.58 -13.30 0.73
C TYR A 211 -3.91 -13.38 -0.06
N LYS A 212 -3.83 -13.31 -1.36
CA LYS A 212 -4.97 -13.54 -2.24
C LYS A 212 -5.20 -15.04 -2.45
#